data_8657fb4edfdf303eadbbd9da372c5bfc
#
_entry.id   8657fb4edfdf303eadbbd9da372c5bfc
#
_cell.length_a   1.000
_cell.length_b   1.000
_cell.length_c   1.000
_cell.angle_alpha   90.00
_cell.angle_beta   90.00
_cell.angle_gamma   90.00
#
_symmetry.space_group_name_H-M   'P 1'
#
loop_
_entity.id
_entity.type
_entity.pdbx_description
1 polymer ?
#
loop_
_entity_poly.entity_id
_entity_poly.type
_entity_poly.pdbx_seq_one_letter_code
_entity_poly.pdbx_strand_id
1 'polypeptide(L)'
;MIIIDLITGFLGSGKTTFIKKYARYLMDQGLKIGILENDFGAVNVDMLLLQELLGEQCDLEMVSGGCDKDCHIRRFKTKLIAMGMSGYDRVIVEPSGIFDVDEFFDSLREDPLDQWYEIGNVITIVDALLNLRLSEESDYLLASEVADAGKVIISHADEADPGQIDGTVQHLNQALAKIKCKRQLTNEDVIAENMEQLSEKALDAVFHCGYRLESYCKLDAGDYRGFDSVYFMNA
;
A
#
# COMPACT_ATOMS: atom_id res chain seq x y z
N MET A 1 8.58 -20.19 -2.75
CA MET A 1 8.24 -18.92 -3.42
C MET A 1 7.92 -17.94 -2.31
N ILE A 2 8.43 -16.73 -2.38
CA ILE A 2 8.25 -15.69 -1.34
C ILE A 2 6.93 -14.98 -1.63
N ILE A 3 6.07 -14.87 -0.65
CA ILE A 3 4.83 -14.10 -0.80
C ILE A 3 5.17 -12.61 -0.65
N ILE A 4 4.66 -11.77 -1.54
CA ILE A 4 4.89 -10.32 -1.50
C ILE A 4 3.56 -9.58 -1.35
N ASP A 5 3.46 -8.75 -0.32
CA ASP A 5 2.28 -7.93 -0.01
C ASP A 5 2.57 -6.47 -0.33
N LEU A 6 1.59 -5.79 -0.91
CA LEU A 6 1.65 -4.37 -1.25
C LEU A 6 0.74 -3.56 -0.33
N ILE A 7 1.30 -2.54 0.31
CA ILE A 7 0.56 -1.62 1.19
C ILE A 7 0.51 -0.25 0.54
N THR A 8 -0.63 0.13 0.01
CA THR A 8 -0.84 1.42 -0.69
C THR A 8 -1.63 2.40 0.16
N GLY A 9 -1.76 3.60 -0.32
CA GLY A 9 -2.53 4.69 0.31
C GLY A 9 -1.75 6.00 0.31
N PHE A 10 -2.46 7.09 0.48
CA PHE A 10 -1.89 8.44 0.47
C PHE A 10 -0.85 8.65 1.57
N LEU A 11 0.03 9.64 1.36
CA LEU A 11 0.96 10.08 2.39
C LEU A 11 0.19 10.51 3.64
N GLY A 12 0.62 10.04 4.81
CA GLY A 12 -0.04 10.32 6.07
C GLY A 12 -1.29 9.49 6.36
N SER A 13 -1.69 8.57 5.48
CA SER A 13 -2.86 7.70 5.72
C SER A 13 -2.67 6.65 6.83
N GLY A 14 -1.48 6.54 7.43
CA GLY A 14 -1.19 5.57 8.49
C GLY A 14 -0.62 4.24 8.01
N LYS A 15 -0.07 4.16 6.79
CA LYS A 15 0.55 2.95 6.24
C LYS A 15 1.60 2.35 7.17
N THR A 16 2.57 3.16 7.61
CA THR A 16 3.65 2.72 8.49
C THR A 16 3.15 2.15 9.82
N THR A 17 2.11 2.78 10.41
CA THR A 17 1.44 2.25 11.61
C THR A 17 0.81 0.89 11.35
N PHE A 18 0.16 0.73 10.21
CA PHE A 18 -0.41 -0.54 9.79
C PHE A 18 0.67 -1.60 9.55
N ILE A 19 1.72 -1.27 8.79
CA ILE A 19 2.84 -2.17 8.50
C ILE A 19 3.45 -2.71 9.79
N LYS A 20 3.64 -1.86 10.79
CA LYS A 20 4.15 -2.24 12.10
C LYS A 20 3.27 -3.29 12.79
N LYS A 21 1.95 -3.14 12.74
CA LYS A 21 1.01 -4.11 13.31
C LYS A 21 0.98 -5.41 12.51
N TYR A 22 0.89 -5.29 11.21
CA TYR A 22 0.83 -6.45 10.32
C TYR A 22 2.12 -7.26 10.36
N ALA A 23 3.28 -6.60 10.38
CA ALA A 23 4.57 -7.26 10.52
C ALA A 23 4.68 -8.06 11.82
N ARG A 24 4.26 -7.49 12.95
CA ARG A 24 4.22 -8.22 14.25
C ARG A 24 3.31 -9.44 14.17
N TYR A 25 2.12 -9.29 13.61
CA TYR A 25 1.20 -10.41 13.41
C TYR A 25 1.85 -11.54 12.59
N LEU A 26 2.55 -11.21 11.50
CA LEU A 26 3.24 -12.19 10.67
C LEU A 26 4.39 -12.90 11.43
N MET A 27 5.18 -12.15 12.20
CA MET A 27 6.23 -12.72 13.05
C MET A 27 5.66 -13.64 14.13
N ASP A 28 4.51 -13.30 14.72
CA ASP A 28 3.81 -14.14 15.70
C ASP A 28 3.30 -15.47 15.08
N GLN A 29 3.07 -15.46 13.76
CA GLN A 29 2.81 -16.70 12.99
C GLN A 29 4.10 -17.49 12.67
N GLY A 30 5.26 -17.03 13.13
CA GLY A 30 6.56 -17.69 12.92
C GLY A 30 7.20 -17.40 11.57
N LEU A 31 6.70 -16.41 10.81
CA LEU A 31 7.24 -16.08 9.50
C LEU A 31 8.46 -15.17 9.61
N LYS A 32 9.45 -15.40 8.73
CA LYS A 32 10.55 -14.48 8.50
C LYS A 32 10.15 -13.47 7.44
N ILE A 33 10.18 -12.19 7.77
CA ILE A 33 9.70 -11.12 6.90
C ILE A 33 10.80 -10.15 6.49
N GLY A 34 10.65 -9.59 5.29
CA GLY A 34 11.38 -8.41 4.84
C GLY A 34 10.41 -7.26 4.63
N ILE A 35 10.74 -6.05 5.07
CA ILE A 35 9.99 -4.85 4.76
C ILE A 35 10.81 -4.03 3.76
N LEU A 36 10.21 -3.63 2.66
CA LEU A 36 10.81 -2.79 1.64
C LEU A 36 10.09 -1.46 1.55
N GLU A 37 10.73 -0.43 2.08
CA GLU A 37 10.32 0.95 1.94
C GLU A 37 10.80 1.50 0.60
N ASN A 38 9.89 2.03 -0.19
CA ASN A 38 10.19 2.60 -1.49
C ASN A 38 9.85 4.09 -1.49
N ASP A 39 10.81 4.94 -1.09
CA ASP A 39 10.62 6.37 -0.92
C ASP A 39 11.54 7.19 -1.81
N PHE A 40 10.99 8.28 -2.38
CA PHE A 40 11.75 9.28 -3.12
C PHE A 40 12.46 10.32 -2.22
N GLY A 41 12.15 10.34 -0.93
CA GLY A 41 12.69 11.31 0.05
C GLY A 41 14.15 11.09 0.42
N ALA A 42 14.80 12.16 0.88
CA ALA A 42 16.18 12.10 1.36
C ALA A 42 16.30 11.61 2.82
N VAL A 43 15.24 11.69 3.60
CA VAL A 43 15.14 11.24 5.00
C VAL A 43 13.84 10.49 5.18
N ASN A 44 13.95 9.19 5.46
CA ASN A 44 12.78 8.36 5.68
C ASN A 44 12.49 8.27 7.19
N VAL A 45 11.47 9.01 7.63
CA VAL A 45 10.98 8.99 9.02
C VAL A 45 10.32 7.65 9.34
N ASP A 46 9.69 7.02 8.35
CA ASP A 46 8.98 5.77 8.49
C ASP A 46 9.94 4.63 8.85
N MET A 47 11.16 4.63 8.27
CA MET A 47 12.23 3.72 8.66
C MET A 47 12.55 3.77 10.16
N LEU A 48 12.54 4.96 10.78
CA LEU A 48 12.79 5.08 12.21
C LEU A 48 11.69 4.43 13.05
N LEU A 49 10.44 4.54 12.59
CA LEU A 49 9.28 3.93 13.27
C LEU A 49 9.28 2.41 13.15
N LEU A 50 9.88 1.86 12.10
CA LEU A 50 9.94 0.42 11.87
C LEU A 50 11.20 -0.24 12.47
N GLN A 51 12.21 0.53 12.91
CA GLN A 51 13.46 0.00 13.46
C GLN A 51 13.25 -0.93 14.66
N GLU A 52 12.20 -0.74 15.44
CA GLU A 52 11.89 -1.60 16.59
C GLU A 52 11.49 -3.04 16.20
N LEU A 53 11.18 -3.28 14.91
CA LEU A 53 10.85 -4.59 14.39
C LEU A 53 12.09 -5.40 13.99
N LEU A 54 13.25 -4.73 13.85
CA LEU A 54 14.49 -5.37 13.40
C LEU A 54 14.93 -6.46 14.35
N GLY A 55 15.26 -7.62 13.81
CA GLY A 55 15.69 -8.78 14.58
C GLY A 55 15.90 -10.01 13.69
N GLU A 56 15.93 -11.18 14.30
CA GLU A 56 16.17 -12.44 13.58
C GLU A 56 15.05 -12.79 12.57
N GLN A 57 13.83 -12.29 12.81
CA GLN A 57 12.65 -12.57 11.98
C GLN A 57 12.26 -11.42 11.06
N CYS A 58 12.84 -10.23 11.20
CA CYS A 58 12.47 -9.06 10.41
C CYS A 58 13.68 -8.25 9.98
N ASP A 59 13.82 -8.03 8.69
CA ASP A 59 14.78 -7.12 8.10
C ASP A 59 14.05 -5.96 7.42
N LEU A 60 14.68 -4.79 7.43
CA LEU A 60 14.15 -3.57 6.83
C LEU A 60 15.12 -3.07 5.76
N GLU A 61 14.60 -2.91 4.55
CA GLU A 61 15.33 -2.48 3.38
C GLU A 61 14.68 -1.23 2.77
N MET A 62 15.47 -0.42 2.09
CA MET A 62 14.99 0.81 1.49
C MET A 62 15.47 0.96 0.04
N VAL A 63 14.58 1.47 -0.80
CA VAL A 63 14.92 2.04 -2.10
C VAL A 63 14.80 3.55 -1.98
N SER A 64 15.92 4.26 -2.06
CA SER A 64 15.94 5.72 -1.97
C SER A 64 16.53 6.33 -3.22
N GLY A 65 16.01 7.51 -3.58
CA GLY A 65 16.50 8.33 -4.67
C GLY A 65 16.36 7.66 -6.05
N GLY A 66 16.62 8.43 -7.05
CA GLY A 66 16.60 8.09 -8.47
C GLY A 66 16.67 9.39 -9.25
N CYS A 67 17.37 9.42 -10.40
CA CYS A 67 17.39 10.60 -11.23
C CYS A 67 16.09 10.75 -12.05
N ASP A 68 15.38 9.63 -12.24
CA ASP A 68 14.12 9.52 -12.96
C ASP A 68 13.35 8.25 -12.53
N LYS A 69 12.11 8.11 -13.05
CA LYS A 69 11.23 6.98 -12.77
C LYS A 69 11.86 5.63 -13.16
N ASP A 70 12.50 5.54 -14.31
CA ASP A 70 13.10 4.29 -14.79
C ASP A 70 14.28 3.83 -13.93
N CYS A 71 15.08 4.79 -13.44
CA CYS A 71 16.16 4.51 -12.52
C CYS A 71 15.62 3.96 -11.19
N HIS A 72 14.53 4.53 -10.71
CA HIS A 72 13.88 4.10 -9.48
C HIS A 72 13.31 2.67 -9.59
N ILE A 73 12.60 2.36 -10.68
CA ILE A 73 12.08 1.01 -10.96
C ILE A 73 13.22 -0.02 -11.01
N ARG A 74 14.34 0.31 -11.68
CA ARG A 74 15.51 -0.58 -11.71
C ARG A 74 16.11 -0.85 -10.34
N ARG A 75 16.21 0.17 -9.48
CA ARG A 75 16.68 0.02 -8.09
C ARG A 75 15.73 -0.85 -7.28
N PHE A 76 14.43 -0.63 -7.42
CA PHE A 76 13.40 -1.45 -6.80
C PHE A 76 13.55 -2.93 -7.18
N LYS A 77 13.61 -3.25 -8.48
CA LYS A 77 13.84 -4.62 -8.96
C LYS A 77 15.14 -5.21 -8.45
N THR A 78 16.24 -4.45 -8.45
CA THR A 78 17.54 -4.90 -7.94
C THR A 78 17.46 -5.25 -6.45
N LYS A 79 16.74 -4.42 -5.67
CA LYS A 79 16.54 -4.67 -4.25
C LYS A 79 15.72 -5.94 -4.01
N LEU A 80 14.63 -6.13 -4.75
CA LEU A 80 13.83 -7.36 -4.68
C LEU A 80 14.64 -8.60 -5.05
N ILE A 81 15.52 -8.53 -6.06
CA ILE A 81 16.44 -9.63 -6.40
C ILE A 81 17.34 -9.96 -5.20
N ALA A 82 17.92 -8.96 -4.54
CA ALA A 82 18.75 -9.19 -3.36
C ALA A 82 17.94 -9.80 -2.20
N MET A 83 16.75 -9.29 -1.96
CA MET A 83 15.84 -9.80 -0.92
C MET A 83 15.38 -11.23 -1.20
N GLY A 84 15.19 -11.60 -2.47
CA GLY A 84 14.84 -12.96 -2.89
C GLY A 84 15.87 -14.02 -2.47
N MET A 85 17.12 -13.59 -2.25
CA MET A 85 18.22 -14.48 -1.80
C MET A 85 18.32 -14.57 -0.26
N SER A 86 17.57 -13.77 0.50
CA SER A 86 17.68 -13.65 1.96
C SER A 86 16.82 -14.66 2.74
N GLY A 87 16.01 -15.47 2.02
CA GLY A 87 15.22 -16.54 2.62
C GLY A 87 14.05 -16.05 3.48
N TYR A 88 13.38 -15.01 3.04
CA TYR A 88 12.11 -14.56 3.63
C TYR A 88 10.97 -15.50 3.24
N ASP A 89 9.99 -15.62 4.14
CA ASP A 89 8.71 -16.25 3.85
C ASP A 89 7.76 -15.25 3.20
N ARG A 90 7.86 -13.97 3.63
CA ARG A 90 7.01 -12.88 3.15
C ARG A 90 7.76 -11.55 3.08
N VAL A 91 7.45 -10.76 2.07
CA VAL A 91 7.96 -9.39 1.89
C VAL A 91 6.79 -8.42 1.88
N ILE A 92 6.86 -7.38 2.71
CA ILE A 92 5.91 -6.26 2.72
C ILE A 92 6.56 -5.12 1.95
N VAL A 93 5.85 -4.56 0.96
CA VAL A 93 6.31 -3.40 0.21
C VAL A 93 5.42 -2.20 0.53
N GLU A 94 6.02 -1.11 0.98
CA GLU A 94 5.40 0.20 1.00
C GLU A 94 5.94 1.02 -0.18
N PRO A 95 5.16 1.24 -1.25
CA PRO A 95 5.57 2.10 -2.35
C PRO A 95 5.46 3.58 -1.95
N SER A 96 6.17 4.46 -2.64
CA SER A 96 5.93 5.90 -2.52
C SER A 96 4.48 6.22 -2.91
N GLY A 97 3.89 7.26 -2.32
CA GLY A 97 2.45 7.59 -2.44
C GLY A 97 1.92 7.96 -3.83
N ILE A 98 2.72 7.81 -4.88
CA ILE A 98 2.34 7.99 -6.30
C ILE A 98 2.66 6.74 -7.14
N PHE A 99 2.75 5.58 -6.49
CA PHE A 99 3.11 4.34 -7.16
C PHE A 99 1.87 3.66 -7.75
N ASP A 100 1.95 3.31 -9.04
CA ASP A 100 0.88 2.59 -9.73
C ASP A 100 0.95 1.09 -9.39
N VAL A 101 -0.17 0.53 -8.90
CA VAL A 101 -0.28 -0.90 -8.55
C VAL A 101 0.00 -1.80 -9.75
N ASP A 102 -0.41 -1.40 -10.95
CA ASP A 102 -0.13 -2.14 -12.18
C ASP A 102 1.38 -2.25 -12.46
N GLU A 103 2.15 -1.18 -12.23
CA GLU A 103 3.61 -1.19 -12.40
C GLU A 103 4.29 -2.16 -11.42
N PHE A 104 3.73 -2.29 -10.21
CA PHE A 104 4.19 -3.29 -9.26
C PHE A 104 3.94 -4.70 -9.78
N PHE A 105 2.74 -4.98 -10.27
CA PHE A 105 2.41 -6.28 -10.83
C PHE A 105 3.28 -6.61 -12.05
N ASP A 106 3.46 -5.66 -12.96
CA ASP A 106 4.30 -5.83 -14.15
C ASP A 106 5.76 -6.09 -13.77
N SER A 107 6.28 -5.36 -12.77
CA SER A 107 7.63 -5.57 -12.28
C SER A 107 7.86 -6.97 -11.73
N LEU A 108 6.89 -7.54 -11.02
CA LEU A 108 6.98 -8.88 -10.45
C LEU A 108 6.81 -10.00 -11.49
N ARG A 109 6.19 -9.72 -12.62
CA ARG A 109 6.01 -10.68 -13.72
C ARG A 109 7.23 -10.79 -14.64
N GLU A 110 8.25 -9.95 -14.42
CA GLU A 110 9.48 -10.00 -15.20
C GLU A 110 10.50 -10.95 -14.56
N ASP A 111 11.27 -11.67 -15.43
CA ASP A 111 12.39 -12.51 -14.99
C ASP A 111 13.49 -11.66 -14.29
N PRO A 112 14.07 -12.09 -13.17
CA PRO A 112 13.85 -13.35 -12.47
C PRO A 112 12.81 -13.30 -11.35
N LEU A 113 12.12 -12.18 -11.14
CA LEU A 113 11.23 -11.95 -10.00
C LEU A 113 10.00 -12.88 -10.02
N ASP A 114 9.49 -13.20 -11.19
CA ASP A 114 8.37 -14.13 -11.42
C ASP A 114 8.65 -15.56 -10.92
N GLN A 115 9.93 -15.94 -10.83
CA GLN A 115 10.36 -17.25 -10.34
C GLN A 115 10.49 -17.29 -8.82
N TRP A 116 10.63 -16.13 -8.16
CA TRP A 116 10.91 -16.03 -6.73
C TRP A 116 9.75 -15.55 -5.91
N TYR A 117 8.89 -14.69 -6.49
CA TYR A 117 7.81 -14.02 -5.81
C TYR A 117 6.43 -14.45 -6.31
N GLU A 118 5.50 -14.50 -5.39
CA GLU A 118 4.07 -14.63 -5.65
C GLU A 118 3.35 -13.48 -4.96
N ILE A 119 2.47 -12.80 -5.70
CA ILE A 119 1.69 -11.69 -5.16
C ILE A 119 0.71 -12.27 -4.12
N GLY A 120 0.82 -11.81 -2.90
CA GLY A 120 -0.05 -12.18 -1.79
C GLY A 120 -1.23 -11.24 -1.66
N ASN A 121 -1.07 -10.21 -0.85
CA ASN A 121 -2.13 -9.27 -0.53
C ASN A 121 -1.84 -7.88 -1.11
N VAL A 122 -2.89 -7.20 -1.55
CA VAL A 122 -2.88 -5.76 -1.80
C VAL A 122 -3.82 -5.10 -0.81
N ILE A 123 -3.29 -4.19 0.00
CA ILE A 123 -4.01 -3.53 1.08
C ILE A 123 -3.89 -2.02 0.88
N THR A 124 -5.01 -1.33 0.81
CA THR A 124 -5.04 0.12 0.68
C THR A 124 -5.46 0.76 2.00
N ILE A 125 -4.67 1.70 2.49
CA ILE A 125 -4.96 2.45 3.71
C ILE A 125 -5.53 3.81 3.32
N VAL A 126 -6.72 4.13 3.83
CA VAL A 126 -7.43 5.38 3.55
C VAL A 126 -7.77 6.06 4.87
N ASP A 127 -7.46 7.35 4.95
CA ASP A 127 -7.76 8.14 6.15
C ASP A 127 -9.27 8.45 6.21
N ALA A 128 -9.91 8.14 7.34
CA ALA A 128 -11.31 8.52 7.60
C ALA A 128 -11.54 10.03 7.60
N LEU A 129 -10.48 10.80 7.90
CA LEU A 129 -10.52 12.26 7.98
C LEU A 129 -10.08 12.93 6.66
N LEU A 130 -9.91 12.14 5.59
CA LEU A 130 -9.53 12.63 4.27
C LEU A 130 -10.48 13.74 3.80
N ASN A 131 -9.90 14.82 3.28
CA ASN A 131 -10.71 15.84 2.60
C ASN A 131 -11.28 15.25 1.30
N LEU A 132 -12.61 15.08 1.26
CA LEU A 132 -13.30 14.47 0.10
C LEU A 132 -13.39 15.41 -1.13
N ARG A 133 -12.78 16.61 -1.08
CA ARG A 133 -12.65 17.51 -2.25
C ARG A 133 -11.26 17.35 -2.85
N LEU A 134 -11.02 16.21 -3.46
CA LEU A 134 -9.77 15.90 -4.13
C LEU A 134 -9.75 16.44 -5.58
N SER A 135 -8.55 16.63 -6.13
CA SER A 135 -8.40 16.84 -7.57
C SER A 135 -8.77 15.57 -8.35
N GLU A 136 -8.98 15.70 -9.66
CA GLU A 136 -9.29 14.54 -10.51
C GLU A 136 -8.16 13.52 -10.51
N GLU A 137 -6.92 13.98 -10.45
CA GLU A 137 -5.72 13.14 -10.41
C GLU A 137 -5.62 12.38 -9.08
N SER A 138 -5.88 13.07 -7.96
CA SER A 138 -5.87 12.44 -6.63
C SER A 138 -7.02 11.43 -6.49
N ASP A 139 -8.22 11.75 -6.99
CA ASP A 139 -9.36 10.82 -7.05
C ASP A 139 -9.01 9.58 -7.91
N TYR A 140 -8.34 9.80 -9.04
CA TYR A 140 -7.91 8.70 -9.91
C TYR A 140 -6.91 7.79 -9.21
N LEU A 141 -5.85 8.36 -8.59
CA LEU A 141 -4.84 7.57 -7.89
C LEU A 141 -5.48 6.75 -6.76
N LEU A 142 -6.31 7.38 -5.93
CA LEU A 142 -7.04 6.71 -4.86
C LEU A 142 -7.92 5.57 -5.39
N ALA A 143 -8.63 5.81 -6.48
CA ALA A 143 -9.48 4.81 -7.10
C ALA A 143 -8.67 3.64 -7.68
N SER A 144 -7.51 3.90 -8.31
CA SER A 144 -6.64 2.85 -8.87
C SER A 144 -6.07 1.96 -7.77
N GLU A 145 -5.60 2.55 -6.66
CA GLU A 145 -5.10 1.79 -5.51
C GLU A 145 -6.19 0.91 -4.88
N VAL A 146 -7.41 1.46 -4.75
CA VAL A 146 -8.55 0.74 -4.19
C VAL A 146 -9.09 -0.33 -5.13
N ALA A 147 -9.00 -0.12 -6.45
CA ALA A 147 -9.53 -1.06 -7.44
C ALA A 147 -8.96 -2.48 -7.27
N ASP A 148 -7.66 -2.59 -7.04
CA ASP A 148 -6.96 -3.88 -6.96
C ASP A 148 -6.78 -4.39 -5.52
N ALA A 149 -7.16 -3.61 -4.51
CA ALA A 149 -7.01 -3.99 -3.12
C ALA A 149 -7.87 -5.20 -2.73
N GLY A 150 -7.29 -6.19 -2.06
CA GLY A 150 -8.04 -7.27 -1.41
C GLY A 150 -8.82 -6.77 -0.19
N LYS A 151 -8.25 -5.78 0.54
CA LYS A 151 -8.87 -5.07 1.66
C LYS A 151 -8.55 -3.58 1.63
N VAL A 152 -9.51 -2.79 2.08
CA VAL A 152 -9.34 -1.36 2.36
C VAL A 152 -9.43 -1.17 3.87
N ILE A 153 -8.44 -0.52 4.45
CA ILE A 153 -8.42 -0.21 5.88
C ILE A 153 -8.64 1.28 6.04
N ILE A 154 -9.66 1.64 6.80
CA ILE A 154 -9.95 3.03 7.15
C ILE A 154 -9.18 3.36 8.44
N SER A 155 -8.15 4.18 8.32
CA SER A 155 -7.38 4.68 9.47
C SER A 155 -8.11 5.82 10.18
N HIS A 156 -7.67 6.19 11.38
CA HIS A 156 -8.30 7.20 12.24
C HIS A 156 -9.81 6.95 12.46
N ALA A 157 -10.24 5.70 12.37
CA ALA A 157 -11.64 5.32 12.55
C ALA A 157 -12.14 5.56 13.98
N ASP A 158 -11.24 5.65 14.95
CA ASP A 158 -11.52 5.98 16.34
C ASP A 158 -11.66 7.50 16.59
N GLU A 159 -11.15 8.32 15.69
CA GLU A 159 -11.28 9.79 15.72
C GLU A 159 -12.46 10.29 14.88
N ALA A 160 -12.89 9.48 13.90
CA ALA A 160 -13.97 9.80 12.98
C ALA A 160 -15.34 9.40 13.53
N ASP A 161 -16.36 10.15 13.19
CA ASP A 161 -17.73 9.72 13.42
C ASP A 161 -18.19 8.71 12.34
N PRO A 162 -19.23 7.89 12.61
CA PRO A 162 -19.71 6.91 11.64
C PRO A 162 -20.13 7.51 10.29
N GLY A 163 -20.61 8.74 10.28
CA GLY A 163 -20.99 9.42 9.04
C GLY A 163 -19.77 9.81 8.19
N GLN A 164 -18.63 10.11 8.83
CA GLN A 164 -17.37 10.37 8.11
C GLN A 164 -16.85 9.08 7.46
N ILE A 165 -16.86 7.95 8.19
CA ILE A 165 -16.45 6.66 7.65
C ILE A 165 -17.32 6.27 6.45
N ASP A 166 -18.64 6.35 6.60
CA ASP A 166 -19.58 6.07 5.51
C ASP A 166 -19.37 7.02 4.32
N GLY A 167 -19.11 8.29 4.59
CA GLY A 167 -18.80 9.32 3.59
C GLY A 167 -17.54 8.96 2.80
N THR A 168 -16.49 8.51 3.49
CA THR A 168 -15.24 8.07 2.86
C THR A 168 -15.48 6.85 1.95
N VAL A 169 -16.19 5.83 2.42
CA VAL A 169 -16.52 4.64 1.61
C VAL A 169 -17.38 5.01 0.40
N GLN A 170 -18.35 5.92 0.57
CA GLN A 170 -19.14 6.42 -0.56
C GLN A 170 -18.29 7.18 -1.58
N HIS A 171 -17.34 8.01 -1.12
CA HIS A 171 -16.42 8.72 -1.98
C HIS A 171 -15.54 7.74 -2.79
N LEU A 172 -14.98 6.70 -2.15
CA LEU A 172 -14.22 5.65 -2.83
C LEU A 172 -15.05 4.97 -3.93
N ASN A 173 -16.30 4.63 -3.66
CA ASN A 173 -17.19 4.04 -4.65
C ASN A 173 -17.50 5.01 -5.81
N GLN A 174 -17.62 6.31 -5.54
CA GLN A 174 -17.79 7.32 -6.58
C GLN A 174 -16.52 7.49 -7.43
N ALA A 175 -15.35 7.48 -6.81
CA ALA A 175 -14.06 7.55 -7.49
C ALA A 175 -13.85 6.31 -8.40
N LEU A 176 -14.14 5.10 -7.92
CA LEU A 176 -14.14 3.88 -8.72
C LEU A 176 -15.09 3.99 -9.94
N ALA A 177 -16.29 4.53 -9.75
CA ALA A 177 -17.23 4.73 -10.86
C ALA A 177 -16.73 5.74 -11.89
N LYS A 178 -16.03 6.82 -11.48
CA LYS A 178 -15.42 7.82 -12.38
C LYS A 178 -14.39 7.18 -13.32
N ILE A 179 -13.57 6.27 -12.82
CA ILE A 179 -12.60 5.52 -13.65
C ILE A 179 -13.22 4.33 -14.39
N LYS A 180 -14.54 4.20 -14.35
CA LYS A 180 -15.31 3.10 -14.98
C LYS A 180 -14.95 1.71 -14.43
N CYS A 181 -14.44 1.63 -13.23
CA CYS A 181 -14.28 0.37 -12.51
C CYS A 181 -15.67 -0.16 -12.10
N LYS A 182 -15.88 -1.46 -12.26
CA LYS A 182 -17.15 -2.12 -11.88
C LYS A 182 -17.21 -2.49 -10.41
N ARG A 183 -16.08 -2.43 -9.72
CA ARG A 183 -16.00 -2.73 -8.29
C ARG A 183 -16.84 -1.75 -7.50
N GLN A 184 -17.51 -2.27 -6.49
CA GLN A 184 -18.12 -1.50 -5.41
C GLN A 184 -17.66 -2.09 -4.07
N LEU A 185 -17.16 -1.24 -3.20
CA LEU A 185 -16.77 -1.63 -1.85
C LEU A 185 -18.02 -1.91 -1.03
N THR A 186 -17.97 -3.01 -0.31
CA THR A 186 -18.97 -3.46 0.68
C THR A 186 -18.33 -3.50 2.07
N ASN A 187 -19.13 -3.75 3.09
CA ASN A 187 -18.63 -3.93 4.46
C ASN A 187 -17.63 -5.10 4.59
N GLU A 188 -17.65 -6.05 3.66
CA GLU A 188 -16.69 -7.15 3.64
C GLU A 188 -15.33 -6.72 3.11
N ASP A 189 -15.27 -5.69 2.27
CA ASP A 189 -14.04 -5.17 1.69
C ASP A 189 -13.32 -4.20 2.62
N VAL A 190 -14.02 -3.63 3.62
CA VAL A 190 -13.56 -2.52 4.45
C VAL A 190 -13.37 -2.95 5.90
N ILE A 191 -12.26 -2.52 6.50
CA ILE A 191 -12.00 -2.63 7.93
C ILE A 191 -11.85 -1.21 8.48
N ALA A 192 -12.71 -0.85 9.44
CA ALA A 192 -12.69 0.45 10.12
C ALA A 192 -12.57 0.21 11.63
N GLU A 193 -11.36 -0.07 12.07
CA GLU A 193 -11.01 -0.28 13.49
C GLU A 193 -9.87 0.66 13.88
N ASN A 194 -9.70 0.89 15.20
CA ASN A 194 -8.52 1.62 15.69
C ASN A 194 -7.24 0.91 15.21
N MET A 195 -6.41 1.63 14.46
CA MET A 195 -5.22 1.08 13.81
C MET A 195 -4.22 0.50 14.81
N GLU A 196 -4.11 1.09 15.99
CA GLU A 196 -3.20 0.60 17.03
C GLU A 196 -3.73 -0.63 17.76
N GLN A 197 -5.04 -0.90 17.66
CA GLN A 197 -5.74 -1.98 18.36
C GLN A 197 -6.52 -2.89 17.38
N LEU A 198 -6.00 -3.05 16.16
CA LEU A 198 -6.60 -3.97 15.19
C LEU A 198 -6.81 -5.35 15.83
N SER A 199 -8.03 -5.86 15.68
CA SER A 199 -8.38 -7.18 16.21
C SER A 199 -7.63 -8.30 15.47
N GLU A 200 -7.40 -9.44 16.15
CA GLU A 200 -6.83 -10.63 15.48
C GLU A 200 -7.68 -11.05 14.28
N LYS A 201 -9.00 -10.92 14.38
CA LYS A 201 -9.92 -11.20 13.28
C LYS A 201 -9.69 -10.27 12.08
N ALA A 202 -9.41 -8.99 12.32
CA ALA A 202 -9.09 -8.04 11.25
C ALA A 202 -7.75 -8.38 10.58
N LEU A 203 -6.73 -8.69 11.38
CA LEU A 203 -5.41 -9.09 10.89
C LEU A 203 -5.46 -10.42 10.12
N ASP A 204 -6.22 -11.40 10.59
CA ASP A 204 -6.45 -12.66 9.86
C ASP A 204 -7.19 -12.41 8.54
N ALA A 205 -8.20 -11.55 8.53
CA ALA A 205 -8.91 -11.17 7.32
C ALA A 205 -8.00 -10.46 6.31
N VAL A 206 -7.04 -9.67 6.77
CA VAL A 206 -6.00 -9.04 5.93
C VAL A 206 -5.02 -10.09 5.40
N PHE A 207 -4.56 -11.00 6.26
CA PHE A 207 -3.60 -12.04 5.89
C PHE A 207 -4.09 -12.92 4.73
N HIS A 208 -5.40 -13.09 4.60
CA HIS A 208 -6.05 -13.91 3.58
C HIS A 208 -6.81 -13.10 2.52
N CYS A 209 -6.62 -11.78 2.43
CA CYS A 209 -7.46 -10.96 1.57
C CYS A 209 -7.12 -11.09 0.07
N GLY A 210 -5.88 -11.48 -0.27
CA GLY A 210 -5.43 -11.53 -1.64
C GLY A 210 -5.42 -10.16 -2.32
N TYR A 211 -5.69 -10.14 -3.60
CA TYR A 211 -5.82 -8.95 -4.43
C TYR A 211 -6.90 -9.15 -5.49
N ARG A 212 -7.27 -8.06 -6.18
CA ARG A 212 -8.18 -8.11 -7.33
C ARG A 212 -7.43 -7.67 -8.58
N LEU A 213 -7.95 -8.01 -9.74
CA LEU A 213 -7.50 -7.53 -11.05
C LEU A 213 -8.71 -6.91 -11.72
N GLU A 214 -8.94 -5.64 -11.42
CA GLU A 214 -10.09 -4.92 -11.95
C GLU A 214 -9.71 -4.19 -13.24
N SER A 215 -10.65 -4.07 -14.15
CA SER A 215 -10.47 -3.27 -15.37
C SER A 215 -11.05 -1.90 -15.17
N TYR A 216 -10.26 -0.87 -15.43
CA TYR A 216 -10.65 0.53 -15.37
C TYR A 216 -9.97 1.38 -16.45
N CYS A 217 -10.49 2.60 -16.67
CA CYS A 217 -9.86 3.53 -17.61
C CYS A 217 -8.63 4.17 -16.99
N LYS A 218 -7.46 3.93 -17.58
CA LYS A 218 -6.21 4.58 -17.16
C LYS A 218 -6.16 6.02 -17.68
N LEU A 219 -5.65 6.93 -16.85
CA LEU A 219 -5.25 8.26 -17.32
C LEU A 219 -3.91 8.14 -18.05
N ASP A 220 -3.76 8.87 -19.14
CA ASP A 220 -2.48 8.93 -19.86
C ASP A 220 -1.41 9.59 -18.97
N ALA A 221 -0.21 9.01 -18.94
CA ALA A 221 0.91 9.47 -18.09
C ALA A 221 1.34 10.93 -18.36
N GLY A 222 0.84 11.57 -19.43
CA GLY A 222 1.04 12.99 -19.73
C GLY A 222 0.14 13.95 -18.94
N ASP A 223 -0.91 13.44 -18.31
CA ASP A 223 -1.92 14.25 -17.59
C ASP A 223 -1.63 14.43 -16.11
N TYR A 224 -0.60 13.78 -15.56
CA TYR A 224 -0.18 13.91 -14.15
C TYR A 224 0.45 15.26 -13.80
N ARG A 225 -0.20 16.38 -14.14
CA ARG A 225 0.35 17.72 -13.88
C ARG A 225 -0.19 18.42 -12.65
N GLY A 226 -1.07 17.79 -11.89
CA GLY A 226 -1.83 18.50 -10.87
C GLY A 226 -2.12 17.73 -9.59
N PHE A 227 -1.14 16.97 -9.04
CA PHE A 227 -1.33 16.42 -7.69
C PHE A 227 -1.52 17.56 -6.69
N ASP A 228 -2.59 17.51 -5.91
CA ASP A 228 -2.83 18.49 -4.86
C ASP A 228 -1.64 18.59 -3.93
N SER A 229 -1.29 19.81 -3.55
CA SER A 229 -0.18 20.14 -2.64
C SER A 229 -0.26 19.47 -1.26
N VAL A 230 -1.32 18.71 -0.98
CA VAL A 230 -1.43 17.83 0.20
C VAL A 230 -0.26 16.86 0.32
N TYR A 231 0.36 16.48 -0.81
CA TYR A 231 1.54 15.62 -0.83
C TYR A 231 2.84 16.31 -0.38
N PHE A 232 2.87 17.65 -0.30
CA PHE A 232 4.09 18.41 -0.02
C PHE A 232 4.03 19.30 1.23
N MET A 233 2.91 19.35 1.95
CA MET A 233 2.73 20.29 3.09
C MET A 233 3.24 19.76 4.43
N ASN A 234 3.78 18.55 4.51
CA ASN A 234 4.36 17.99 5.74
C ASN A 234 5.82 17.53 5.55
N ALA A 235 6.57 18.21 4.69
CA ALA A 235 8.01 18.05 4.59
C ALA A 235 8.75 19.07 5.47
#